data_871f291c10fdc797d10dfcdb8cd96045
#
_entry.id   871f291c10fdc797d10dfcdb8cd96045
#
_cell.length_a   1.000
_cell.length_b   1.000
_cell.length_c   1.000
_cell.angle_alpha   90.00
_cell.angle_beta   90.00
_cell.angle_gamma   90.00
#
_symmetry.space_group_name_H-M   'P 1'
#
loop_
_entity.id
_entity.type
_entity.pdbx_description
1 polymer ?
#
loop_
_entity_poly.entity_id
_entity_poly.type
_entity_poly.pdbx_seq_one_letter_code
_entity_poly.pdbx_strand_id
1 'polypeptide(L)'
;MNSNVSLLRRLGAMFYDTFLAFSLVFFVGLVTNALFGSMGDAFFYVITLPSIYLYFTVSWVKGRQTVGMKAWRFQVIQPNQENITHQQALIRFLAGIVSFLTLGAGFIYQFFNQNNLAWHDKISHTLLVKN
;
A
#
# COMPACT_ATOMS: atom_id res chain seq x y z
N MET A 1 7.00 5.99 19.83
CA MET A 1 6.39 5.44 18.61
C MET A 1 7.17 5.92 17.39
N ASN A 2 8.22 5.20 17.04
CA ASN A 2 9.14 5.59 15.97
C ASN A 2 9.20 4.51 14.90
N SER A 3 9.17 4.94 13.63
CA SER A 3 9.48 4.07 12.50
C SER A 3 11.00 4.03 12.31
N ASN A 4 11.56 2.84 12.09
CA ASN A 4 12.98 2.68 11.79
C ASN A 4 13.23 2.35 10.31
N VAL A 5 12.24 2.58 9.46
CA VAL A 5 12.32 2.31 8.02
C VAL A 5 12.66 3.60 7.28
N SER A 6 13.73 3.59 6.50
CA SER A 6 14.17 4.76 5.72
C SER A 6 13.21 5.04 4.56
N LEU A 7 13.25 6.27 4.06
CA LEU A 7 12.45 6.64 2.89
C LEU A 7 12.87 5.85 1.65
N LEU A 8 14.16 5.62 1.48
CA LEU A 8 14.66 4.84 0.35
C LEU A 8 14.07 3.43 0.34
N ARG A 9 13.99 2.80 1.50
CA ARG A 9 13.41 1.46 1.66
C ARG A 9 11.93 1.47 1.34
N ARG A 10 11.19 2.50 1.78
CA ARG A 10 9.78 2.68 1.45
C ARG A 10 9.56 2.84 -0.05
N LEU A 11 10.36 3.69 -0.69
CA LEU A 11 10.24 3.93 -2.13
C LEU A 11 10.57 2.68 -2.94
N GLY A 12 11.58 1.91 -2.53
CA GLY A 12 11.91 0.65 -3.17
C GLY A 12 10.77 -0.35 -3.09
N ALA A 13 10.15 -0.49 -1.91
CA ALA A 13 9.01 -1.37 -1.73
C ALA A 13 7.81 -0.90 -2.55
N MET A 14 7.53 0.41 -2.58
CA MET A 14 6.46 0.98 -3.39
C MET A 14 6.67 0.74 -4.87
N PHE A 15 7.89 0.92 -5.35
CA PHE A 15 8.22 0.67 -6.75
C PHE A 15 7.95 -0.79 -7.12
N TYR A 16 8.36 -1.70 -6.24
CA TYR A 16 8.11 -3.12 -6.40
C TYR A 16 6.61 -3.44 -6.41
N ASP A 17 5.88 -2.88 -5.44
CA ASP A 17 4.43 -3.10 -5.34
C ASP A 17 3.68 -2.49 -6.51
N THR A 18 4.12 -1.34 -7.02
CA THR A 18 3.52 -0.72 -8.21
C THR A 18 3.67 -1.63 -9.42
N PHE A 19 4.83 -2.24 -9.58
CA PHE A 19 5.07 -3.18 -10.66
C PHE A 19 4.16 -4.40 -10.55
N LEU A 20 4.00 -4.94 -9.34
CA LEU A 20 3.11 -6.07 -9.09
C LEU A 20 1.65 -5.69 -9.29
N ALA A 21 1.23 -4.52 -8.83
CA ALA A 21 -0.13 -4.03 -9.01
C ALA A 21 -0.46 -3.86 -10.49
N PHE A 22 0.49 -3.34 -11.27
CA PHE A 22 0.34 -3.23 -12.72
C PHE A 22 0.15 -4.60 -13.37
N SER A 23 0.95 -5.58 -12.95
CA SER A 23 0.83 -6.96 -13.42
C SER A 23 -0.52 -7.57 -13.05
N LEU A 24 -1.00 -7.30 -11.83
CA LEU A 24 -2.32 -7.76 -11.38
C LEU A 24 -3.44 -7.17 -12.23
N VAL A 25 -3.40 -5.87 -12.49
CA VAL A 25 -4.37 -5.19 -13.33
C VAL A 25 -4.38 -5.79 -14.74
N PHE A 26 -3.21 -6.02 -15.30
CA PHE A 26 -3.07 -6.62 -16.63
C PHE A 26 -3.68 -8.02 -16.66
N PHE A 27 -3.37 -8.85 -15.66
CA PHE A 27 -3.88 -10.22 -15.56
C PHE A 27 -5.40 -10.23 -15.39
N VAL A 28 -5.93 -9.40 -14.49
CA VAL A 28 -7.39 -9.28 -14.27
C VAL A 28 -8.09 -8.83 -15.55
N GLY A 29 -7.49 -7.88 -16.26
CA GLY A 29 -8.02 -7.40 -17.53
C GLY A 29 -8.09 -8.49 -18.59
N LEU A 30 -7.03 -9.31 -18.71
CA LEU A 30 -7.00 -10.44 -19.64
C LEU A 30 -8.06 -11.47 -19.33
N VAL A 31 -8.19 -11.87 -18.07
CA VAL A 31 -9.16 -12.87 -17.62
C VAL A 31 -10.59 -12.37 -17.85
N THR A 32 -10.85 -11.10 -17.48
CA THR A 32 -12.17 -10.51 -17.65
C THR A 32 -12.54 -10.42 -19.13
N ASN A 33 -11.61 -9.99 -19.96
CA ASN A 33 -11.86 -9.89 -21.40
C ASN A 33 -12.11 -11.27 -22.04
N ALA A 34 -11.38 -12.30 -21.57
CA ALA A 34 -11.56 -13.65 -22.07
C ALA A 34 -12.90 -14.26 -21.67
N LEU A 35 -13.38 -13.96 -20.44
CA LEU A 35 -14.63 -14.55 -19.93
C LEU A 35 -15.87 -13.76 -20.35
N PHE A 36 -15.79 -12.44 -20.38
CA PHE A 36 -16.96 -11.59 -20.59
C PHE A 36 -16.88 -10.75 -21.86
N GLY A 37 -15.77 -10.81 -22.59
CA GLY A 37 -15.55 -10.00 -23.77
C GLY A 37 -15.24 -8.55 -23.42
N SER A 38 -15.22 -7.67 -24.44
CA SER A 38 -14.94 -6.26 -24.24
C SER A 38 -16.15 -5.57 -23.65
N MET A 39 -16.09 -5.24 -22.35
CA MET A 39 -17.23 -4.66 -21.63
C MET A 39 -17.09 -3.17 -21.34
N GLY A 40 -16.07 -2.54 -21.91
CA GLY A 40 -15.85 -1.10 -21.77
C GLY A 40 -15.01 -0.72 -20.57
N ASP A 41 -14.58 0.54 -20.55
CA ASP A 41 -13.62 1.04 -19.57
C ASP A 41 -14.17 1.08 -18.15
N ALA A 42 -15.44 1.43 -17.98
CA ALA A 42 -16.08 1.52 -16.68
C ALA A 42 -16.07 0.16 -15.96
N PHE A 43 -16.40 -0.90 -16.67
CA PHE A 43 -16.41 -2.27 -16.12
C PHE A 43 -15.00 -2.68 -15.72
N PHE A 44 -14.01 -2.36 -16.54
CA PHE A 44 -12.60 -2.63 -16.24
C PHE A 44 -12.19 -1.99 -14.91
N TYR A 45 -12.50 -0.72 -14.70
CA TYR A 45 -12.16 -0.02 -13.46
C TYR A 45 -12.91 -0.58 -12.25
N VAL A 46 -14.18 -0.96 -12.42
CA VAL A 46 -14.99 -1.54 -11.33
C VAL A 46 -14.37 -2.84 -10.81
N ILE A 47 -13.68 -3.58 -11.66
CA ILE A 47 -13.05 -4.85 -11.25
C ILE A 47 -11.62 -4.60 -10.75
N THR A 48 -10.84 -3.74 -11.42
CA THR A 48 -9.42 -3.58 -11.11
C THR A 48 -9.18 -2.79 -9.83
N LEU A 49 -9.94 -1.74 -9.56
CA LEU A 49 -9.75 -0.91 -8.36
C LEU A 49 -9.98 -1.71 -7.07
N PRO A 50 -11.08 -2.49 -6.92
CA PRO A 50 -11.21 -3.35 -5.75
C PRO A 50 -10.12 -4.41 -5.64
N SER A 51 -9.61 -4.92 -6.76
CA SER A 51 -8.53 -5.91 -6.75
C SER A 51 -7.26 -5.34 -6.15
N ILE A 52 -6.88 -4.12 -6.52
CA ILE A 52 -5.72 -3.43 -5.97
C ILE A 52 -5.92 -3.16 -4.47
N TYR A 53 -7.10 -2.67 -4.10
CA TYR A 53 -7.44 -2.41 -2.70
C TYR A 53 -7.30 -3.67 -1.85
N LEU A 54 -7.84 -4.79 -2.33
CA LEU A 54 -7.77 -6.07 -1.62
C LEU A 54 -6.33 -6.56 -1.48
N TYR A 55 -5.52 -6.39 -2.51
CA TYR A 55 -4.12 -6.78 -2.45
C TYR A 55 -3.41 -6.10 -1.29
N PHE A 56 -3.53 -4.77 -1.20
CA PHE A 56 -2.86 -4.02 -0.16
C PHE A 56 -3.44 -4.30 1.23
N THR A 57 -4.77 -4.26 1.36
CA THR A 57 -5.40 -4.39 2.69
C THR A 57 -5.23 -5.78 3.27
N VAL A 58 -5.42 -6.83 2.47
CA VAL A 58 -5.22 -8.21 2.94
C VAL A 58 -3.76 -8.45 3.31
N SER A 59 -2.83 -7.94 2.50
CA SER A 59 -1.40 -8.07 2.78
C SER A 59 -1.04 -7.40 4.11
N TRP A 60 -1.55 -6.20 4.35
CA TRP A 60 -1.25 -5.47 5.58
C TRP A 60 -1.89 -6.12 6.81
N VAL A 61 -3.16 -6.51 6.72
CA VAL A 61 -3.90 -7.03 7.88
C VAL A 61 -3.44 -8.43 8.26
N LYS A 62 -3.28 -9.32 7.28
CA LYS A 62 -2.96 -10.73 7.55
C LYS A 62 -1.47 -10.99 7.59
N GLY A 63 -0.71 -10.40 6.67
CA GLY A 63 0.72 -10.68 6.53
C GLY A 63 1.63 -9.60 7.10
N ARG A 64 1.08 -8.47 7.53
CA ARG A 64 1.82 -7.30 8.02
C ARG A 64 2.69 -6.65 6.96
N GLN A 65 2.78 -7.21 5.75
CA GLN A 65 3.64 -6.68 4.71
C GLN A 65 3.13 -7.09 3.33
N THR A 66 3.33 -6.20 2.36
CA THR A 66 3.14 -6.52 0.95
C THR A 66 4.36 -7.27 0.43
N VAL A 67 4.29 -7.75 -0.82
CA VAL A 67 5.43 -8.43 -1.43
C VAL A 67 6.63 -7.47 -1.54
N GLY A 68 6.38 -6.20 -1.88
CA GLY A 68 7.45 -5.19 -1.90
C GLY A 68 8.07 -4.97 -0.54
N MET A 69 7.27 -4.86 0.50
CA MET A 69 7.76 -4.73 1.87
C MET A 69 8.57 -5.95 2.30
N LYS A 70 8.13 -7.14 1.90
CA LYS A 70 8.84 -8.38 2.19
C LYS A 70 10.23 -8.39 1.52
N ALA A 71 10.30 -7.92 0.27
CA ALA A 71 11.57 -7.84 -0.46
C ALA A 71 12.55 -6.86 0.20
N TRP A 72 12.04 -5.78 0.78
CA TRP A 72 12.85 -4.76 1.44
C TRP A 72 12.91 -4.92 2.95
N ARG A 73 12.39 -6.03 3.48
CA ARG A 73 12.52 -6.47 4.88
C ARG A 73 11.99 -5.46 5.88
N PHE A 74 10.72 -5.09 5.75
CA PHE A 74 10.03 -4.33 6.78
C PHE A 74 8.54 -4.69 6.78
N GLN A 75 7.84 -4.27 7.82
CA GLN A 75 6.42 -4.60 7.99
C GLN A 75 5.68 -3.43 8.63
N VAL A 76 4.35 -3.44 8.49
CA VAL A 76 3.47 -2.45 9.10
C VAL A 76 2.75 -3.08 10.30
N ILE A 77 2.77 -2.38 11.43
CA ILE A 77 2.14 -2.84 12.67
C ILE A 77 1.46 -1.67 13.38
N GLN A 78 0.65 -1.99 14.38
CA GLN A 78 0.18 -0.99 15.33
C GLN A 78 1.29 -0.69 16.35
N PRO A 79 1.22 0.47 17.06
CA PRO A 79 2.20 0.80 18.10
C PRO A 79 2.30 -0.25 19.20
N ASN A 80 1.24 -1.03 19.45
CA ASN A 80 1.23 -2.13 20.42
C ASN A 80 1.77 -3.46 19.85
N GLN A 81 2.36 -3.43 18.66
CA GLN A 81 2.92 -4.56 17.94
C GLN A 81 1.91 -5.59 17.46
N GLU A 82 0.64 -5.26 17.47
CA GLU A 82 -0.41 -6.11 16.89
C GLU A 82 -0.60 -5.85 15.40
N ASN A 83 -1.30 -6.76 14.74
CA ASN A 83 -1.68 -6.57 13.34
C ASN A 83 -2.64 -5.39 13.23
N ILE A 84 -2.53 -4.64 12.13
CA ILE A 84 -3.43 -3.52 11.90
C ILE A 84 -4.84 -4.05 11.61
N THR A 85 -5.85 -3.24 11.92
CA THR A 85 -7.25 -3.57 11.64
C THR A 85 -7.60 -3.22 10.19
N HIS A 86 -8.74 -3.74 9.71
CA HIS A 86 -9.24 -3.39 8.38
C HIS A 86 -9.52 -1.88 8.25
N GLN A 87 -10.00 -1.26 9.32
CA GLN A 87 -10.24 0.18 9.33
C GLN A 87 -8.93 0.95 9.18
N GLN A 88 -7.89 0.56 9.89
CA GLN A 88 -6.57 1.17 9.75
C GLN A 88 -6.00 0.96 8.35
N ALA A 89 -6.20 -0.22 7.77
CA ALA A 89 -5.76 -0.51 6.41
C ALA A 89 -6.49 0.38 5.39
N LEU A 90 -7.80 0.58 5.56
CA LEU A 90 -8.57 1.47 4.68
C LEU A 90 -8.06 2.91 4.77
N ILE A 91 -7.88 3.42 5.97
CA ILE A 91 -7.38 4.79 6.18
C ILE A 91 -5.99 4.93 5.57
N ARG A 92 -5.13 3.96 5.79
CA ARG A 92 -3.77 3.95 5.24
C ARG A 92 -3.78 3.94 3.71
N PHE A 93 -4.65 3.14 3.09
CA PHE A 93 -4.77 3.06 1.64
C PHE A 93 -5.23 4.40 1.06
N LEU A 94 -6.29 4.99 1.62
CA LEU A 94 -6.80 6.27 1.15
C LEU A 94 -5.79 7.40 1.33
N ALA A 95 -5.14 7.45 2.48
CA ALA A 95 -4.11 8.45 2.75
C ALA A 95 -2.89 8.25 1.84
N GLY A 96 -2.55 7.01 1.52
CA GLY A 96 -1.47 6.68 0.60
C GLY A 96 -1.75 7.17 -0.82
N ILE A 97 -3.01 7.06 -1.28
CA ILE A 97 -3.42 7.59 -2.58
C ILE A 97 -3.26 9.11 -2.60
N VAL A 98 -3.70 9.80 -1.56
CA VAL A 98 -3.55 11.26 -1.47
C VAL A 98 -2.07 11.65 -1.48
N SER A 99 -1.23 10.93 -0.74
CA SER A 99 0.22 11.16 -0.72
C SER A 99 0.84 10.99 -2.10
N PHE A 100 0.42 9.97 -2.82
CA PHE A 100 0.90 9.71 -4.18
C PHE A 100 0.46 10.81 -5.15
N LEU A 101 -0.80 11.24 -5.08
CA LEU A 101 -1.34 12.28 -5.95
C LEU A 101 -0.69 13.65 -5.71
N THR A 102 -0.19 13.90 -4.52
CA THR A 102 0.54 15.13 -4.19
C THR A 102 2.04 15.01 -4.46
N LEU A 103 2.43 14.18 -5.41
CA LEU A 103 3.82 13.97 -5.83
C LEU A 103 4.71 13.43 -4.69
N GLY A 104 4.12 12.62 -3.83
CA GLY A 104 4.86 12.01 -2.74
C GLY A 104 5.09 12.90 -1.53
N ALA A 105 4.37 14.01 -1.41
CA ALA A 105 4.53 14.92 -0.28
C ALA A 105 4.36 14.22 1.06
N GLY A 106 3.45 13.25 1.16
CA GLY A 106 3.26 12.47 2.36
C GLY A 106 4.47 11.62 2.74
N PHE A 107 5.26 11.18 1.76
CA PHE A 107 6.50 10.45 2.01
C PHE A 107 7.62 11.40 2.41
N ILE A 108 7.69 12.58 1.79
CA ILE A 108 8.68 13.60 2.13
C ILE A 108 8.46 14.08 3.57
N TYR A 109 7.23 14.11 4.02
CA TYR A 109 6.87 14.47 5.40
C TYR A 109 7.66 13.65 6.42
N GLN A 110 8.06 12.42 6.08
CA GLN A 110 8.86 11.57 6.95
C GLN A 110 10.17 12.24 7.40
N PHE A 111 10.79 13.03 6.54
CA PHE A 111 12.03 13.72 6.87
C PHE A 111 11.86 14.81 7.91
N PHE A 112 10.66 15.38 7.98
CA PHE A 112 10.35 16.48 8.90
C PHE A 112 9.68 15.99 10.18
N ASN A 113 9.43 14.68 10.28
CA ASN A 113 8.78 14.07 11.43
C ASN A 113 9.83 13.41 12.31
N GLN A 114 9.84 13.74 13.61
CA GLN A 114 10.81 13.21 14.56
C GLN A 114 10.76 11.69 14.69
N ASN A 115 9.60 11.09 14.42
CA ASN A 115 9.37 9.65 14.53
C ASN A 115 9.57 8.89 13.22
N ASN A 116 10.03 9.56 12.17
CA ASN A 116 10.18 8.99 10.84
C ASN A 116 8.89 8.36 10.29
N LEU A 117 7.74 8.95 10.63
CA LEU A 117 6.45 8.50 10.15
C LEU A 117 6.06 9.28 8.90
N ALA A 118 5.63 8.58 7.85
CA ALA A 118 5.00 9.22 6.71
C ALA A 118 3.59 9.70 7.12
N TRP A 119 3.02 10.62 6.34
CA TRP A 119 1.71 11.17 6.64
C TRP A 119 0.64 10.08 6.78
N HIS A 120 0.65 9.10 5.86
CA HIS A 120 -0.34 8.01 5.88
C HIS A 120 -0.14 7.07 7.08
N ASP A 121 1.09 6.94 7.59
CA ASP A 121 1.35 6.19 8.82
C ASP A 121 0.71 6.88 10.02
N LYS A 122 0.90 8.20 10.11
CA LYS A 122 0.42 9.00 11.24
C LYS A 122 -1.09 9.01 11.30
N ILE A 123 -1.77 9.20 10.17
CA ILE A 123 -3.23 9.27 10.11
C ILE A 123 -3.85 7.93 10.46
N SER A 124 -3.27 6.82 10.01
CA SER A 124 -3.81 5.48 10.27
C SER A 124 -3.38 4.90 11.61
N HIS A 125 -2.56 5.61 12.40
CA HIS A 125 -2.02 5.13 13.68
C HIS A 125 -1.26 3.81 13.51
N THR A 126 -0.49 3.72 12.45
CA THR A 126 0.37 2.57 12.16
C THR A 126 1.82 3.02 12.09
N LEU A 127 2.75 2.08 12.11
CA LEU A 127 4.15 2.39 11.91
C LEU A 127 4.85 1.25 11.17
N LEU A 128 5.96 1.58 10.52
CA LEU A 128 6.77 0.62 9.80
C LEU A 128 7.99 0.27 10.64
N VAL A 129 8.29 -1.02 10.73
CA VAL A 129 9.45 -1.52 11.47
C VAL A 129 10.21 -2.51 10.60
N LYS A 130 11.52 -2.55 10.75
CA LYS A 130 12.37 -3.53 10.08
C LYS A 130 12.10 -4.92 10.64
N ASN A 131 12.19 -5.91 9.78
CA ASN A 131 12.12 -7.30 10.20
C ASN A 131 13.36 -7.71 10.98
#